data_55dc8e57a0717159374864d2f6f965ea
#
_entry.id   55dc8e57a0717159374864d2f6f965ea
#
_cell.length_a   1.000
_cell.length_b   1.000
_cell.length_c   1.000
_cell.angle_alpha   90.00
_cell.angle_beta   90.00
_cell.angle_gamma   90.00
#
_symmetry.space_group_name_H-M   'P 1'
#
loop_
_entity.id
_entity.type
_entity.pdbx_description
1 polymer ?
#
loop_
_entity_poly.entity_id
_entity_poly.type
_entity_poly.pdbx_seq_one_letter_code
_entity_poly.pdbx_strand_id
1 'polypeptide(L)' 'MSVWQPISVIPAMTASDFGWECSDNLLTYIPKWKEYCVAVYEQYAGEPARWSRQDCEHRDITEYVTHWMPLPDRP' A
#
# COMPACT_ATOMS: atom_id res chain seq x y z
N MET A 1 -0.29 7.56 19.16
CA MET A 1 -0.95 6.25 19.20
C MET A 1 -0.83 5.60 17.83
N SER A 2 -0.42 4.35 17.80
CA SER A 2 -0.30 3.65 16.53
C SER A 2 -1.67 3.38 15.92
N VAL A 3 -1.80 3.65 14.63
CA VAL A 3 -3.03 3.40 13.89
C VAL A 3 -2.81 2.32 12.81
N TRP A 4 -1.92 1.38 13.09
CA TRP A 4 -1.66 0.29 12.18
C TRP A 4 -2.92 -0.52 11.91
N GLN A 5 -3.18 -0.76 10.63
CA GLN A 5 -4.29 -1.59 10.17
C GLN A 5 -3.75 -2.92 9.67
N PRO A 6 -4.43 -4.04 9.95
CA PRO A 6 -4.03 -5.31 9.36
C PRO A 6 -4.28 -5.31 7.85
N ILE A 7 -3.55 -6.16 7.14
CA ILE A 7 -3.64 -6.24 5.67
C ILE A 7 -5.05 -6.58 5.17
N SER A 8 -5.87 -7.19 6.01
CA SER A 8 -7.26 -7.52 5.65
C SER A 8 -8.15 -6.30 5.54
N VAL A 9 -7.76 -5.17 6.14
CA VAL A 9 -8.48 -3.91 6.01
C VAL A 9 -7.99 -3.22 4.74
N ILE A 10 -8.90 -2.94 3.81
CA ILE A 10 -8.55 -2.33 2.52
C ILE A 10 -8.53 -0.82 2.67
N PRO A 11 -7.42 -0.15 2.28
CA PRO A 11 -7.37 1.31 2.32
C PRO A 11 -8.31 1.93 1.28
N ALA A 12 -8.70 3.18 1.51
CA ALA A 12 -9.50 3.93 0.56
C ALA A 12 -8.72 4.14 -0.74
N MET A 13 -9.38 3.96 -1.86
CA MET A 13 -8.78 4.11 -3.18
C MET A 13 -9.54 5.15 -3.99
N THR A 14 -8.81 5.82 -4.89
CA THR A 14 -9.38 6.77 -5.84
C THR A 14 -9.32 6.15 -7.23
N ALA A 15 -10.45 6.15 -7.94
CA ALA A 15 -10.51 5.65 -9.31
C ALA A 15 -9.82 6.62 -10.27
N SER A 16 -9.10 6.07 -11.23
CA SER A 16 -8.53 6.87 -12.32
C SER A 16 -9.40 6.75 -13.57
N ASP A 17 -9.18 7.65 -14.52
CA ASP A 17 -9.90 7.63 -15.79
C ASP A 17 -9.47 6.46 -16.71
N PHE A 18 -8.42 5.74 -16.31
CA PHE A 18 -7.85 4.67 -17.14
C PHE A 18 -8.24 3.27 -16.66
N GLY A 19 -9.23 3.17 -15.76
CA GLY A 19 -9.73 1.87 -15.32
C GLY A 19 -8.93 1.20 -14.23
N TRP A 20 -8.13 1.94 -13.49
CA TRP A 20 -7.44 1.42 -12.31
C TRP A 20 -7.74 2.30 -11.10
N GLU A 21 -7.58 1.72 -9.92
CA GLU A 21 -7.78 2.41 -8.66
C GLU A 21 -6.50 2.30 -7.83
N CYS A 22 -6.18 3.32 -7.06
CA CYS A 22 -5.05 3.27 -6.15
C CYS A 22 -5.30 4.11 -4.91
N SER A 23 -4.65 3.73 -3.83
CA SER A 23 -4.65 4.51 -2.59
C SER A 23 -3.62 5.64 -2.70
N ASP A 24 -3.65 6.54 -1.71
CA ASP A 24 -2.51 7.44 -1.48
C ASP A 24 -1.28 6.62 -1.08
N ASN A 25 -0.13 7.27 -1.03
CA ASN A 25 1.06 6.66 -0.47
C ASN A 25 0.82 6.34 1.01
N LEU A 26 1.13 5.12 1.40
CA LEU A 26 0.90 4.62 2.75
C LEU A 26 2.19 4.03 3.29
N LEU A 27 2.32 4.05 4.63
CA LEU A 27 3.42 3.36 5.28
C LEU A 27 3.03 1.90 5.48
N THR A 28 3.91 0.99 5.11
CA THR A 28 3.68 -0.45 5.25
C THR A 28 4.77 -1.09 6.09
N TYR A 29 4.45 -2.22 6.72
CA TYR A 29 5.39 -2.97 7.52
C TYR A 29 5.59 -4.36 6.94
N ILE A 30 6.87 -4.73 6.77
CA ILE A 30 7.27 -6.03 6.22
C ILE A 30 8.12 -6.74 7.28
N PRO A 31 7.53 -7.60 8.11
CA PRO A 31 8.27 -8.26 9.19
C PRO A 31 9.40 -9.18 8.69
N LYS A 32 9.25 -9.79 7.53
CA LYS A 32 10.27 -10.66 6.94
C LYS A 32 11.61 -9.93 6.77
N TRP A 33 11.54 -8.66 6.43
CA TRP A 33 12.72 -7.82 6.22
C TRP A 33 12.97 -6.86 7.37
N LYS A 34 12.08 -6.87 8.38
CA LYS A 34 12.13 -5.94 9.52
C LYS A 34 12.23 -4.50 9.07
N GLU A 35 11.47 -4.15 8.02
CA GLU A 35 11.54 -2.79 7.50
C GLU A 35 10.16 -2.21 7.23
N TYR A 36 10.15 -0.89 7.16
CA TYR A 36 9.00 -0.10 6.75
C TYR A 36 9.25 0.43 5.35
N CYS A 37 8.22 0.48 4.53
CA CYS A 37 8.37 1.12 3.23
C CYS A 37 7.09 1.84 2.84
N VAL A 38 7.24 2.83 1.98
CA VAL A 38 6.11 3.54 1.41
C VAL A 38 5.60 2.74 0.22
N ALA A 39 4.29 2.49 0.19
CA ALA A 39 3.66 1.72 -0.88
C ALA A 39 2.27 2.24 -1.16
N VAL A 40 1.69 1.83 -2.27
CA VAL A 40 0.29 2.07 -2.60
C VAL A 40 -0.42 0.74 -2.76
N TYR A 41 -1.70 0.74 -2.41
CA TYR A 41 -2.58 -0.38 -2.70
C TYR A 41 -3.29 -0.05 -4.01
N GLU A 42 -3.15 -0.91 -5.01
CA GLU A 42 -3.68 -0.63 -6.34
C GLU A 42 -4.37 -1.84 -6.94
N GLN A 43 -5.31 -1.57 -7.82
CA GLN A 43 -6.04 -2.62 -8.54
C GLN A 43 -6.28 -2.15 -9.97
N TYR A 44 -5.77 -2.91 -10.94
CA TYR A 44 -6.04 -2.69 -12.34
C TYR A 44 -7.28 -3.50 -12.76
N ALA A 45 -7.99 -3.01 -13.78
CA ALA A 45 -9.17 -3.70 -14.27
C ALA A 45 -8.85 -5.13 -14.71
N GLY A 46 -9.62 -6.09 -14.19
CA GLY A 46 -9.43 -7.50 -14.52
C GLY A 46 -8.31 -8.20 -13.77
N GLU A 47 -7.63 -7.52 -12.84
CA GLU A 47 -6.53 -8.09 -12.07
C GLU A 47 -6.80 -8.00 -10.57
N PRO A 48 -6.21 -8.88 -9.76
CA PRO A 48 -6.32 -8.77 -8.31
C PRO A 48 -5.57 -7.54 -7.80
N ALA A 49 -6.04 -6.98 -6.68
CA ALA A 49 -5.38 -5.86 -6.03
C ALA A 49 -4.01 -6.28 -5.48
N ARG A 50 -3.10 -5.32 -5.42
CA ARG A 50 -1.74 -5.58 -4.94
C ARG A 50 -1.17 -4.38 -4.21
N TRP A 51 -0.15 -4.63 -3.38
CA TRP A 51 0.67 -3.60 -2.77
C TRP A 51 1.92 -3.39 -3.60
N SER A 52 2.13 -2.16 -4.06
CA SER A 52 3.27 -1.83 -4.91
C SER A 52 4.19 -0.86 -4.17
N ARG A 53 5.46 -1.24 -4.00
CA ARG A 53 6.45 -0.42 -3.33
C ARG A 53 6.75 0.81 -4.18
N GLN A 54 6.73 1.97 -3.53
CA GLN A 54 6.92 3.25 -4.21
C GLN A 54 8.40 3.67 -4.18
N ASP A 55 9.24 2.82 -4.71
CA ASP A 55 10.64 3.15 -4.99
C ASP A 55 10.86 3.06 -6.50
N CYS A 56 12.10 3.16 -6.93
CA CYS A 56 12.41 3.14 -8.36
C CYS A 56 12.12 1.78 -9.03
N GLU A 57 11.89 0.74 -8.26
CA GLU A 57 11.61 -0.59 -8.82
C GLU A 57 10.13 -0.91 -8.89
N HIS A 58 9.27 -0.21 -8.16
CA HIS A 58 7.83 -0.46 -8.10
C HIS A 58 7.49 -1.93 -7.85
N ARG A 59 8.22 -2.56 -6.94
CA ARG A 59 8.10 -4.00 -6.68
C ARG A 59 6.76 -4.34 -6.04
N ASP A 60 6.16 -5.45 -6.46
CA ASP A 60 4.99 -6.04 -5.83
C ASP A 60 5.41 -6.66 -4.49
N ILE A 61 4.88 -6.15 -3.39
CA ILE A 61 5.19 -6.62 -2.04
C ILE A 61 3.97 -7.20 -1.33
N THR A 62 2.93 -7.53 -2.07
CA THR A 62 1.66 -8.01 -1.51
C THR A 62 1.82 -9.18 -0.54
N GLU A 63 2.73 -10.11 -0.86
CA GLU A 63 2.93 -11.30 -0.02
C GLU A 63 3.67 -11.01 1.28
N TYR A 64 4.29 -9.86 1.41
CA TYR A 64 5.19 -9.54 2.53
C TYR A 64 4.60 -8.54 3.52
N VAL A 65 3.69 -7.69 3.05
CA VAL A 65 3.08 -6.64 3.89
C VAL A 65 2.07 -7.28 4.82
N THR A 66 2.18 -6.98 6.12
CA THR A 66 1.22 -7.45 7.12
C THR A 66 0.36 -6.34 7.70
N HIS A 67 0.85 -5.11 7.66
CA HIS A 67 0.15 -3.95 8.23
C HIS A 67 0.44 -2.71 7.40
N TRP A 68 -0.48 -1.76 7.47
CA TRP A 68 -0.31 -0.46 6.83
C TRP A 68 -0.91 0.64 7.70
N MET A 69 -0.50 1.86 7.45
CA MET A 69 -1.09 3.03 8.10
C MET A 69 -0.90 4.26 7.20
N PRO A 70 -1.73 5.30 7.37
CA PRO A 70 -1.50 6.54 6.64
C PRO A 70 -0.14 7.14 7.00
N LEU A 71 0.48 7.82 6.04
CA LEU A 71 1.71 8.56 6.32
C LEU A 71 1.40 9.71 7.28
N PRO A 72 2.33 10.05 8.19
CA PRO A 72 2.14 11.19 9.07
C PRO A 72 2.07 12.49 8.27
N ASP A 73 1.33 13.46 8.79
CA ASP A 73 1.26 14.77 8.18
C ASP A 73 2.64 15.44 8.18
N ARG A 74 2.84 16.26 7.19
CA ARG A 74 4.08 17.05 7.12
C ARG A 74 4.10 18.10 8.24
N PRO A 75 5.27 18.37 8.80
CA PRO A 75 5.41 19.42 9.80
C PRO A 75 5.18 20.81 9.20
#